data_ded6bf88eb994834510cd0ed4a05f69d
#
_entry.id   ded6bf88eb994834510cd0ed4a05f69d
#
_cell.length_a   1.000
_cell.length_b   1.000
_cell.length_c   1.000
_cell.angle_alpha   90.00
_cell.angle_beta   90.00
_cell.angle_gamma   90.00
#
_symmetry.space_group_name_H-M   'P 1'
#
loop_
_entity.id
_entity.type
_entity.pdbx_description
1 polymer ?
#
loop_
_entity_poly.entity_id
_entity_poly.type
_entity_poly.pdbx_seq_one_letter_code
_entity_poly.pdbx_strand_id
1 'polypeptide(L)'
;MYEYTTQGTCSSKIRFDIRDNKVCDVAFQGGCNGNLSGISILAEGMDANELVEKLKGIPCGAKQTSCPDQLATAVKLAVEAEAKAKTP
;
A
#
# COMPACT_ATOMS: atom_id res chain seq x y z
N MET A 1 -3.85 -9.79 -8.17
CA MET A 1 -3.04 -9.60 -6.94
C MET A 1 -1.77 -8.86 -7.27
N TYR A 2 -1.47 -7.82 -6.54
CA TYR A 2 -0.27 -7.01 -6.74
C TYR A 2 0.75 -7.31 -5.66
N GLU A 3 2.02 -7.19 -6.02
CA GLU A 3 3.12 -7.35 -5.09
C GLU A 3 4.11 -6.22 -5.31
N TYR A 4 4.55 -5.58 -4.23
CA TYR A 4 5.47 -4.46 -4.29
C TYR A 4 6.63 -4.69 -3.32
N THR A 5 7.85 -4.58 -3.82
CA THR A 5 9.05 -4.67 -3.00
C THR A 5 9.32 -3.32 -2.35
N THR A 6 9.29 -3.28 -1.02
CA THR A 6 9.49 -2.05 -0.27
C THR A 6 10.96 -1.65 -0.20
N GLN A 7 11.21 -0.36 0.04
CA GLN A 7 12.55 0.17 0.21
C GLN A 7 12.55 1.14 1.39
N GLY A 8 13.58 1.07 2.21
CA GLY A 8 13.75 1.98 3.33
C GLY A 8 12.81 1.76 4.51
N THR A 9 12.17 0.60 4.59
CA THR A 9 11.26 0.25 5.67
C THR A 9 11.61 -1.10 6.26
N CYS A 10 10.98 -1.44 7.39
CA CYS A 10 11.23 -2.72 8.06
C CYS A 10 10.54 -3.90 7.37
N SER A 11 9.49 -3.67 6.58
CA SER A 11 8.88 -4.73 5.78
C SER A 11 9.67 -4.91 4.49
N SER A 12 9.59 -6.09 3.88
CA SER A 12 10.29 -6.40 2.64
C SER A 12 9.38 -6.37 1.41
N LYS A 13 8.13 -6.77 1.57
CA LYS A 13 7.16 -6.79 0.48
C LYS A 13 5.77 -6.45 0.98
N ILE A 14 4.95 -5.92 0.07
CA ILE A 14 3.54 -5.66 0.32
C ILE A 14 2.74 -6.37 -0.77
N ARG A 15 1.73 -7.12 -0.36
CA ARG A 15 0.78 -7.74 -1.29
C ARG A 15 -0.59 -7.15 -1.05
N PHE A 16 -1.32 -6.92 -2.12
CA PHE A 16 -2.68 -6.39 -2.03
C PHE A 16 -3.41 -6.66 -3.35
N ASP A 17 -4.71 -6.41 -3.34
CA ASP A 17 -5.50 -6.47 -4.57
C ASP A 17 -6.36 -5.22 -4.64
N ILE A 18 -6.88 -4.91 -5.82
CA ILE A 18 -7.80 -3.80 -6.03
C ILE A 18 -9.02 -4.33 -6.75
N ARG A 19 -10.20 -4.13 -6.14
CA ARG A 19 -11.48 -4.55 -6.71
C ARG A 19 -12.44 -3.37 -6.63
N ASP A 20 -13.01 -2.98 -7.76
CA ASP A 20 -13.95 -1.84 -7.83
C ASP A 20 -13.34 -0.58 -7.23
N ASN A 21 -12.05 -0.34 -7.53
CA ASN A 21 -11.28 0.80 -7.04
C ASN A 21 -11.11 0.82 -5.52
N LYS A 22 -11.29 -0.31 -4.85
CA LYS A 22 -11.07 -0.47 -3.41
C LYS A 22 -9.93 -1.44 -3.16
N VAL A 23 -9.08 -1.08 -2.18
CA VAL A 23 -7.94 -1.91 -1.78
C VAL A 23 -8.43 -3.05 -0.91
N CYS A 24 -7.93 -4.26 -1.14
CA CYS A 24 -8.28 -5.41 -0.34
C CYS A 24 -7.12 -6.40 -0.25
N ASP A 25 -7.22 -7.31 0.70
CA ASP A 25 -6.26 -8.41 0.91
C ASP A 25 -4.83 -7.90 1.12
N VAL A 26 -4.68 -6.79 1.85
CA VAL A 26 -3.36 -6.22 2.14
C VAL A 26 -2.60 -7.11 3.11
N ALA A 27 -1.36 -7.45 2.75
CA ALA A 27 -0.47 -8.24 3.59
C ALA A 27 0.94 -7.70 3.48
N PHE A 28 1.60 -7.54 4.61
CA PHE A 28 3.01 -7.14 4.67
C PHE A 28 3.88 -8.34 5.00
N GLN A 29 5.02 -8.44 4.35
CA GLN A 29 6.03 -9.45 4.66
C GLN A 29 7.15 -8.78 5.45
N GLY A 30 7.39 -9.28 6.67
CA GLY A 30 8.38 -8.70 7.57
C GLY A 30 7.87 -7.47 8.30
N GLY A 31 8.73 -6.82 9.08
CA GLY A 31 8.39 -5.58 9.78
C GLY A 31 7.67 -5.80 11.11
N CYS A 32 7.02 -4.74 11.60
CA CYS A 32 6.33 -4.73 12.90
C CYS A 32 4.94 -5.33 12.77
N ASN A 33 4.79 -6.58 13.19
CA ASN A 33 3.55 -7.34 12.99
C ASN A 33 2.28 -6.62 13.50
N GLY A 34 2.33 -6.06 14.71
CA GLY A 34 1.17 -5.40 15.28
C GLY A 34 0.72 -4.18 14.47
N ASN A 35 1.65 -3.29 14.16
CA ASN A 35 1.34 -2.08 13.39
C ASN A 35 0.89 -2.40 11.97
N LEU A 36 1.56 -3.34 11.32
CA LEU A 36 1.23 -3.69 9.94
C LEU A 36 -0.09 -4.43 9.84
N SER A 37 -0.42 -5.25 10.84
CA SER A 37 -1.75 -5.89 10.89
C SER A 37 -2.85 -4.86 11.04
N GLY A 38 -2.64 -3.84 11.90
CA GLY A 38 -3.60 -2.75 12.06
C GLY A 38 -3.82 -1.98 10.76
N ILE A 39 -2.75 -1.66 10.05
CA ILE A 39 -2.82 -0.97 8.76
C ILE A 39 -3.55 -1.81 7.73
N SER A 40 -3.28 -3.12 7.70
CA SER A 40 -3.94 -4.04 6.77
C SER A 40 -5.46 -4.06 7.00
N ILE A 41 -5.88 -4.08 8.25
CA ILE A 41 -7.30 -4.09 8.61
C ILE A 41 -7.96 -2.76 8.22
N LEU A 42 -7.31 -1.64 8.52
CA LEU A 42 -7.85 -0.32 8.19
C LEU A 42 -7.93 -0.10 6.68
N ALA A 43 -6.98 -0.62 5.94
CA ALA A 43 -6.93 -0.45 4.48
C ALA A 43 -7.97 -1.32 3.75
N GLU A 44 -8.45 -2.39 4.39
CA GLU A 44 -9.39 -3.30 3.76
C GLU A 44 -10.67 -2.58 3.36
N GLY A 45 -10.99 -2.61 2.07
CA GLY A 45 -12.19 -1.96 1.54
C GLY A 45 -12.09 -0.45 1.36
N MET A 46 -10.93 0.15 1.64
CA MET A 46 -10.74 1.58 1.48
C MET A 46 -10.60 1.93 0.00
N ASP A 47 -11.20 3.06 -0.40
CA ASP A 47 -11.01 3.59 -1.76
C ASP A 47 -9.51 3.80 -2.03
N ALA A 48 -9.05 3.33 -3.18
CA ALA A 48 -7.62 3.35 -3.50
C ALA A 48 -7.04 4.77 -3.50
N ASN A 49 -7.76 5.73 -4.08
CA ASN A 49 -7.30 7.12 -4.11
C ASN A 49 -7.27 7.75 -2.72
N GLU A 50 -8.27 7.45 -1.90
CA GLU A 50 -8.32 7.93 -0.52
C GLU A 50 -7.16 7.36 0.30
N LEU A 51 -6.85 6.07 0.13
CA LEU A 51 -5.74 5.44 0.82
C LEU A 51 -4.42 6.14 0.45
N VAL A 52 -4.20 6.40 -0.83
CA VAL A 52 -2.99 7.10 -1.29
C VAL A 52 -2.89 8.48 -0.63
N GLU A 53 -3.96 9.25 -0.62
CA GLU A 53 -3.95 10.59 -0.03
C GLU A 53 -3.68 10.59 1.46
N LYS A 54 -4.18 9.59 2.18
CA LYS A 54 -4.02 9.52 3.63
C LYS A 54 -2.68 9.00 4.09
N LEU A 55 -2.07 8.10 3.32
CA LEU A 55 -0.87 7.40 3.76
C LEU A 55 0.43 7.91 3.12
N LYS A 56 0.34 8.63 2.01
CA LYS A 56 1.55 9.11 1.33
C LYS A 56 2.32 10.10 2.22
N GLY A 57 3.65 9.99 2.18
CA GLY A 57 4.52 10.93 2.87
C GLY A 57 4.64 10.74 4.38
N ILE A 58 4.07 9.67 4.92
CA ILE A 58 4.21 9.40 6.36
C ILE A 58 5.61 8.86 6.64
N PRO A 59 6.43 9.58 7.45
CA PRO A 59 7.76 9.08 7.79
C PRO A 59 7.72 8.09 8.95
N CYS A 60 8.79 7.32 9.09
CA CYS A 60 8.95 6.41 10.23
C CYS A 60 10.22 6.80 10.98
N GLY A 61 10.08 7.50 12.10
CA GLY A 61 11.21 7.98 12.88
C GLY A 61 12.09 8.91 12.04
N ALA A 62 13.39 8.59 11.95
CA ALA A 62 14.35 9.36 11.14
C ALA A 62 14.31 8.99 9.66
N LYS A 63 13.55 7.98 9.26
CA LYS A 63 13.43 7.56 7.86
C LYS A 63 12.49 8.48 7.11
N GLN A 64 12.76 8.69 5.83
CA GLN A 64 11.94 9.55 4.98
C GLN A 64 10.67 8.85 4.49
N THR A 65 10.57 7.53 4.68
CA THR A 65 9.43 6.73 4.25
C THR A 65 9.02 5.78 5.37
N SER A 66 7.90 5.11 5.20
CA SER A 66 7.35 4.16 6.15
C SER A 66 6.60 3.07 5.41
N CYS A 67 6.20 1.99 6.12
CA CYS A 67 5.37 0.96 5.52
C CYS A 67 4.05 1.53 4.98
N PRO A 68 3.32 2.39 5.71
CA PRO A 68 2.13 3.03 5.13
C PRO A 68 2.42 3.86 3.89
N ASP A 69 3.51 4.63 3.89
CA ASP A 69 3.91 5.42 2.72
C ASP A 69 4.22 4.52 1.52
N GLN A 70 4.92 3.42 1.76
CA GLN A 70 5.23 2.45 0.70
C GLN A 70 3.95 1.78 0.17
N LEU A 71 2.98 1.51 1.03
CA LEU A 71 1.69 0.99 0.59
C LEU A 71 0.99 2.00 -0.31
N ALA A 72 1.01 3.28 0.05
CA ALA A 72 0.42 4.34 -0.78
C ALA A 72 1.08 4.39 -2.15
N THR A 73 2.41 4.30 -2.21
CA THR A 73 3.15 4.28 -3.47
C THR A 73 2.75 3.07 -4.32
N ALA A 74 2.68 1.89 -3.70
CA ALA A 74 2.32 0.66 -4.39
C ALA A 74 0.90 0.73 -4.96
N VAL A 75 -0.05 1.22 -4.17
CA VAL A 75 -1.44 1.36 -4.60
C VAL A 75 -1.55 2.36 -5.74
N LYS A 76 -0.85 3.48 -5.66
CA LYS A 76 -0.85 4.49 -6.73
C LYS A 76 -0.36 3.88 -8.04
N LEU A 77 0.74 3.14 -8.00
CA LEU A 77 1.29 2.49 -9.20
C LEU A 77 0.32 1.46 -9.77
N ALA A 78 -0.36 0.71 -8.92
CA ALA A 78 -1.33 -0.29 -9.37
C ALA A 78 -2.56 0.36 -10.01
N VAL A 79 -3.06 1.45 -9.44
CA VAL A 79 -4.19 2.19 -10.01
C VAL A 79 -3.82 2.75 -11.38
N GLU A 80 -2.62 3.31 -11.51
CA GLU A 80 -2.13 3.83 -12.79
C GLU A 80 -2.01 2.71 -13.82
N ALA A 81 -1.53 1.54 -13.42
CA ALA A 81 -1.40 0.39 -14.32
C ALA A 81 -2.77 -0.09 -14.78
N GLU A 82 -3.76 -0.14 -13.88
CA GLU A 82 -5.12 -0.52 -14.26
C GLU A 82 -5.76 0.48 -15.21
N ALA A 83 -5.53 1.77 -14.98
CA ALA A 83 -6.04 2.81 -15.87
C ALA A 83 -5.46 2.66 -17.28
N LYS A 84 -4.16 2.37 -17.39
CA LYS A 84 -3.52 2.15 -18.68
C LYS A 84 -4.06 0.90 -19.37
N ALA A 85 -4.31 -0.17 -18.62
CA ALA A 85 -4.84 -1.41 -19.16
C ALA A 85 -6.26 -1.24 -19.70
N LYS A 86 -7.03 -0.29 -19.15
CA LYS A 86 -8.40 -0.01 -19.58
C LYS A 86 -8.48 0.99 -20.72
N THR A 87 -7.41 1.68 -21.02
CA THR A 87 -7.36 2.65 -22.11
C THR A 87 -7.14 1.91 -23.43
N PRO A 88 -8.03 2.04 -24.42
CA PRO A 88 -7.84 1.39 -25.72
C PRO A 88 -6.65 1.95 -26.48
#